data_de3eb842ca6e96563f8ad7348feeb17e
#
_entry.id   de3eb842ca6e96563f8ad7348feeb17e
#
_cell.length_a   1.000
_cell.length_b   1.000
_cell.length_c   1.000
_cell.angle_alpha   90.00
_cell.angle_beta   90.00
_cell.angle_gamma   90.00
#
_symmetry.space_group_name_H-M   'P 1'
#
loop_
_entity.id
_entity.type
_entity.pdbx_description
1 polymer ?
#
loop_
_entity_poly.entity_id
_entity_poly.type
_entity_poly.pdbx_seq_one_letter_code
_entity_poly.pdbx_strand_id
1 'polypeptide(L)'
;MKTILVTHQLPKVAFETIVNDYKIIMPDKGLISSCMLDRWIGRCDALLPTYAFKVTKEIIDRATNLEIIANFGAGYDNIDVNYAITKGFW
;
A
#
# COMPACT_ATOMS: atom_id res chain seq x y z
N MET A 1 3.87 -15.91 4.61
CA MET A 1 4.58 -14.63 4.50
C MET A 1 3.60 -13.53 4.12
N LYS A 2 3.59 -12.44 4.87
CA LYS A 2 2.68 -11.33 4.59
C LYS A 2 3.19 -10.50 3.42
N THR A 3 2.27 -9.91 2.67
CA THR A 3 2.55 -9.16 1.46
C THR A 3 2.37 -7.67 1.69
N ILE A 4 3.38 -6.89 1.32
CA ILE A 4 3.31 -5.42 1.34
C ILE A 4 3.20 -4.92 -0.10
N LEU A 5 2.15 -4.17 -0.38
CA LEU A 5 1.96 -3.54 -1.69
C LEU A 5 2.43 -2.09 -1.63
N VAL A 6 3.45 -1.78 -2.42
CA VAL A 6 4.02 -0.44 -2.52
C VAL A 6 3.53 0.19 -3.82
N THR A 7 2.95 1.37 -3.73
CA THR A 7 2.28 2.00 -4.88
C THR A 7 3.20 2.78 -5.79
N HIS A 8 4.45 2.99 -5.38
CA HIS A 8 5.42 3.74 -6.18
C HIS A 8 6.79 3.07 -6.07
N GLN A 9 7.60 3.19 -7.11
CA GLN A 9 8.94 2.64 -7.08
C GLN A 9 9.78 3.41 -6.04
N LEU A 10 10.31 2.68 -5.06
CA LEU A 10 11.15 3.23 -4.00
C LEU A 10 12.51 2.52 -4.00
N PRO A 11 13.56 3.15 -3.44
CA PRO A 11 14.87 2.50 -3.36
C PRO A 11 14.79 1.18 -2.59
N LYS A 12 15.45 0.14 -3.10
CA LYS A 12 15.45 -1.17 -2.45
C LYS A 12 16.05 -1.13 -1.05
N VAL A 13 16.96 -0.20 -0.81
CA VAL A 13 17.60 -0.05 0.51
C VAL A 13 16.55 0.21 1.61
N ALA A 14 15.41 0.81 1.26
CA ALA A 14 14.35 1.07 2.22
C ALA A 14 13.75 -0.22 2.80
N PHE A 15 13.92 -1.35 2.12
CA PHE A 15 13.31 -2.62 2.49
C PHE A 15 14.30 -3.71 2.89
N GLU A 16 15.59 -3.39 2.95
CA GLU A 16 16.64 -4.40 3.20
C GLU A 16 16.43 -5.20 4.48
N THR A 17 15.91 -4.54 5.52
CA THR A 17 15.72 -5.19 6.82
C THR A 17 14.51 -6.11 6.87
N ILE A 18 13.57 -5.96 5.95
CA ILE A 18 12.30 -6.71 5.99
C ILE A 18 12.09 -7.61 4.78
N VAL A 19 12.97 -7.57 3.79
CA VAL A 19 12.78 -8.30 2.54
C VAL A 19 12.69 -9.83 2.74
N ASN A 20 13.29 -10.35 3.79
CA ASN A 20 13.27 -11.78 4.09
C ASN A 20 12.00 -12.20 4.85
N ASP A 21 11.32 -11.25 5.49
CA ASP A 21 10.15 -11.53 6.31
C ASP A 21 8.83 -11.21 5.60
N TYR A 22 8.89 -10.41 4.53
CA TYR A 22 7.71 -9.94 3.82
C TYR A 22 7.90 -10.03 2.32
N LYS A 23 6.82 -10.33 1.63
CA LYS A 23 6.82 -10.26 0.17
C LYS A 23 6.52 -8.82 -0.22
N ILE A 24 7.45 -8.18 -0.92
CA ILE A 24 7.31 -6.79 -1.35
C ILE A 24 6.88 -6.77 -2.82
N ILE A 25 5.72 -6.19 -3.08
CA ILE A 25 5.21 -5.99 -4.44
C ILE A 25 5.32 -4.51 -4.75
N MET A 26 6.10 -4.15 -5.75
CA MET A 26 6.40 -2.77 -6.08
C MET A 26 6.54 -2.62 -7.59
N PRO A 27 6.07 -1.50 -8.18
CA PRO A 27 6.23 -1.28 -9.61
C PRO A 27 7.71 -1.06 -9.97
N ASP A 28 8.08 -1.41 -11.20
CA ASP A 28 9.46 -1.26 -11.66
C ASP A 28 9.88 0.20 -11.80
N LYS A 29 8.95 1.06 -12.09
CA LYS A 29 9.19 2.51 -12.16
C LYS A 29 7.88 3.28 -11.99
N GLY A 30 7.99 4.46 -11.39
CA GLY A 30 6.88 5.36 -11.20
C GLY A 30 5.78 4.80 -10.34
N LEU A 31 4.57 5.19 -10.65
CA LEU A 31 3.37 4.80 -9.91
C LEU A 31 2.85 3.45 -10.42
N ILE A 32 2.25 2.70 -9.51
CA ILE A 32 1.66 1.40 -9.81
C ILE A 32 0.60 1.51 -10.92
N SER A 33 0.59 0.53 -11.82
CA SER A 33 -0.43 0.46 -12.87
C SER A 33 -1.75 -0.06 -12.33
N SER A 34 -2.84 0.22 -13.06
CA SER A 34 -4.17 -0.29 -12.69
C SER A 34 -4.20 -1.81 -12.66
N CYS A 35 -3.54 -2.45 -13.62
CA CYS A 35 -3.50 -3.91 -13.68
C CYS A 35 -2.81 -4.53 -12.47
N MET A 36 -1.69 -3.95 -12.07
CA MET A 36 -0.94 -4.44 -10.92
C MET A 36 -1.72 -4.19 -9.62
N LEU A 37 -2.34 -3.02 -9.51
CA LEU A 37 -3.19 -2.70 -8.37
C LEU A 37 -4.36 -3.68 -8.27
N ASP A 38 -5.06 -3.93 -9.36
CA ASP A 38 -6.19 -4.86 -9.39
C ASP A 38 -5.78 -6.28 -8.98
N ARG A 39 -4.57 -6.68 -9.37
CA ARG A 39 -4.07 -8.01 -9.04
C ARG A 39 -3.77 -8.17 -7.55
N TRP A 40 -3.24 -7.14 -6.90
CA TRP A 40 -2.68 -7.26 -5.56
C TRP A 40 -3.47 -6.63 -4.44
N ILE A 41 -4.38 -5.68 -4.75
CA ILE A 41 -5.10 -4.93 -3.69
C ILE A 41 -5.92 -5.85 -2.77
N GLY A 42 -6.51 -6.91 -3.29
CA GLY A 42 -7.28 -7.85 -2.50
C GLY A 42 -6.45 -8.92 -1.81
N ARG A 43 -5.15 -8.94 -2.05
CA ARG A 43 -4.23 -9.97 -1.52
C ARG A 43 -3.18 -9.43 -0.58
N CYS A 44 -2.98 -8.11 -0.56
CA CYS A 44 -1.94 -7.53 0.29
C CYS A 44 -2.42 -7.43 1.73
N ASP A 45 -1.47 -7.56 2.66
CA ASP A 45 -1.71 -7.42 4.09
C ASP A 45 -1.40 -6.01 4.56
N ALA A 46 -0.52 -5.30 3.86
CA ALA A 46 -0.16 -3.92 4.16
C ALA A 46 -0.07 -3.13 2.86
N LEU A 47 -0.48 -1.87 2.92
CA LEU A 47 -0.39 -0.94 1.80
C LEU A 47 0.56 0.19 2.19
N LEU A 48 1.55 0.43 1.33
CA LEU A 48 2.51 1.52 1.52
C LEU A 48 2.34 2.53 0.37
N PRO A 49 1.38 3.46 0.47
CA PRO A 49 1.19 4.46 -0.56
C PRO A 49 2.17 5.61 -0.43
N THR A 50 2.41 6.29 -1.53
CA THR A 50 3.10 7.58 -1.52
C THR A 50 2.08 8.69 -1.65
N TYR A 51 2.51 9.94 -1.49
CA TYR A 51 1.63 11.09 -1.61
C TYR A 51 0.96 11.18 -2.99
N ALA A 52 1.54 10.54 -4.00
CA ALA A 52 1.02 10.55 -5.36
C ALA A 52 -0.13 9.57 -5.58
N PHE A 53 -0.36 8.67 -4.63
CA PHE A 53 -1.41 7.65 -4.74
C PHE A 53 -2.54 7.98 -3.77
N LYS A 54 -3.76 8.12 -4.30
CA LYS A 54 -4.93 8.40 -3.46
C LYS A 54 -5.57 7.11 -2.97
N VAL A 55 -5.59 6.93 -1.66
CA VAL A 55 -6.24 5.79 -1.02
C VAL A 55 -7.68 6.18 -0.72
N THR A 56 -8.55 5.90 -1.67
CA THR A 56 -9.96 6.27 -1.59
C THR A 56 -10.76 5.18 -0.87
N LYS A 57 -12.03 5.52 -0.56
CA LYS A 57 -12.98 4.57 -0.01
C LYS A 57 -13.07 3.30 -0.86
N GLU A 58 -13.09 3.46 -2.20
CA GLU A 58 -13.16 2.34 -3.13
C GLU A 58 -11.95 1.41 -2.99
N ILE A 59 -10.75 1.98 -2.89
CA ILE A 59 -9.53 1.21 -2.70
C ILE A 59 -9.57 0.44 -1.39
N ILE A 60 -10.00 1.09 -0.32
CA ILE A 60 -10.11 0.48 1.01
C ILE A 60 -11.09 -0.69 0.98
N ASP A 61 -12.22 -0.53 0.31
CA ASP A 61 -13.23 -1.60 0.19
C ASP A 61 -12.71 -2.81 -0.56
N ARG A 62 -11.81 -2.61 -1.53
CA ARG A 62 -11.23 -3.70 -2.32
C ARG A 62 -10.11 -4.43 -1.57
N ALA A 63 -9.53 -3.81 -0.56
CA ALA A 63 -8.40 -4.36 0.19
C ALA A 63 -8.88 -5.25 1.33
N THR A 64 -9.46 -6.40 0.98
CA THR A 64 -10.15 -7.27 1.94
C THR A 64 -9.25 -7.92 2.98
N ASN A 65 -7.96 -8.09 2.68
CA ASN A 65 -6.99 -8.69 3.62
C ASN A 65 -6.14 -7.64 4.34
N LEU A 66 -6.35 -6.37 4.04
CA LEU A 66 -5.49 -5.31 4.53
C LEU A 66 -5.60 -5.11 6.05
N GLU A 67 -4.47 -4.99 6.71
CA GLU A 67 -4.39 -4.76 8.15
C GLU A 67 -3.84 -3.38 8.50
N ILE A 68 -2.97 -2.83 7.63
CA ILE A 68 -2.30 -1.57 7.91
C ILE A 68 -2.06 -0.77 6.64
N ILE A 69 -2.14 0.55 6.75
CA ILE A 69 -1.75 1.51 5.72
C ILE A 69 -0.65 2.39 6.31
N ALA A 70 0.52 2.40 5.67
CA ALA A 70 1.65 3.22 6.10
C ALA A 70 2.04 4.16 4.96
N ASN A 71 1.73 5.45 5.10
CA ASN A 71 2.01 6.43 4.05
C ASN A 71 3.49 6.80 4.03
N PHE A 72 4.07 6.80 2.82
CA PHE A 72 5.46 7.23 2.64
C PHE A 72 5.48 8.71 2.31
N GLY A 73 5.93 9.51 3.26
CA GLY A 73 6.01 10.96 3.12
C GLY A 73 5.36 11.68 4.30
N ALA A 74 5.33 13.01 4.23
CA ALA A 74 4.74 13.85 5.25
C ALA A 74 3.23 13.99 5.01
N GLY A 75 2.43 13.84 6.07
CA GLY A 75 1.00 13.99 5.99
C GLY A 75 0.28 12.78 5.41
N TYR A 76 -1.04 12.87 5.32
CA TYR A 76 -1.89 11.78 4.84
C TYR A 76 -3.12 12.30 4.10
N ASP A 77 -2.98 13.43 3.42
CA ASP A 77 -4.07 14.04 2.65
C ASP A 77 -4.54 13.16 1.49
N ASN A 78 -3.68 12.23 1.09
CA ASN A 78 -3.97 11.29 0.01
C ASN A 78 -4.77 10.07 0.47
N ILE A 79 -5.09 9.96 1.77
CA ILE A 79 -5.78 8.81 2.35
C ILE A 79 -7.11 9.24 2.95
N ASP A 80 -8.17 8.49 2.69
CA ASP A 80 -9.43 8.67 3.40
C ASP A 80 -9.29 8.04 4.79
N VAL A 81 -8.70 8.80 5.70
CA VAL A 81 -8.33 8.33 7.04
C VAL A 81 -9.56 7.93 7.84
N ASN A 82 -10.62 8.73 7.78
CA ASN A 82 -11.84 8.44 8.53
C ASN A 82 -12.44 7.11 8.13
N TYR A 83 -12.48 6.82 6.83
CA TYR A 83 -13.01 5.56 6.35
C TYR A 83 -12.10 4.39 6.72
N ALA A 84 -10.80 4.57 6.63
CA ALA A 84 -9.84 3.53 7.00
C ALA A 84 -9.97 3.15 8.48
N ILE A 85 -10.17 4.14 9.35
CA ILE A 85 -10.36 3.91 10.78
C ILE A 85 -11.63 3.09 11.03
N THR A 86 -12.72 3.38 10.33
CA THR A 86 -13.96 2.61 10.48
C THR A 86 -13.81 1.16 10.05
N LYS A 87 -12.85 0.87 9.17
CA LYS A 87 -12.54 -0.51 8.75
C LYS A 87 -11.50 -1.19 9.64
N GLY A 88 -10.97 -0.50 10.65
CA GLY A 88 -10.01 -1.06 11.57
C GLY A 88 -8.56 -1.03 11.09
N PHE A 89 -8.24 -0.22 10.10
CA PHE A 89 -6.86 -0.08 9.60
C PHE A 89 -6.07 0.95 10.42
N TRP A 90 -4.76 0.80 10.32
CA TRP A 90 -3.81 1.72 10.95
C TRP A 90 -2.99 2.50 9.94
#